data_dfdf18c3df87f62d2fa4af61c727cd58
#
_entry.id   dfdf18c3df87f62d2fa4af61c727cd58
#
_cell.length_a   1.000
_cell.length_b   1.000
_cell.length_c   1.000
_cell.angle_alpha   90.00
_cell.angle_beta   90.00
_cell.angle_gamma   90.00
#
_symmetry.space_group_name_H-M   'P 1'
#
loop_
_entity.id
_entity.type
_entity.pdbx_description
1 polymer ?
#
loop_
_entity_poly.entity_id
_entity_poly.type
_entity_poly.pdbx_seq_one_letter_code
_entity_poly.pdbx_strand_id
1 'polypeptide(L)'
;TEKASRGSKDLTNQPTKISSLGQFEQFFGGAPDTKFNIEASEDSATGFKLSFVEDSRYLLHSAMRLFYTNGGGDCYIVSVGKYGDKIDAGQLNDPKGGGIVTLEKYLEPTLLVVPDAVLLTEADCFSIQAAMLQHCGYKMKNRFAILDVFNGTVERTFDEEDIINKFREGVGSNFLQWGASYY
;
A
#
# COMPACT_ATOMS: atom_id res chain seq x y z
N THR A 1 -0.47 -10.46 1.69
CA THR A 1 0.26 -11.54 0.99
C THR A 1 -0.45 -12.88 1.18
N GLU A 2 -0.20 -13.88 0.32
CA GLU A 2 -0.77 -15.24 0.47
C GLU A 2 -0.17 -15.98 1.66
N LYS A 3 1.13 -15.82 1.85
CA LYS A 3 1.93 -16.36 2.95
C LYS A 3 3.04 -15.37 3.30
N ALA A 4 3.75 -15.61 4.38
CA ALA A 4 4.97 -14.88 4.72
C ALA A 4 5.95 -15.87 5.37
N SER A 5 6.70 -16.63 4.57
CA SER A 5 7.58 -17.67 5.11
C SER A 5 8.74 -18.02 4.17
N ARG A 6 9.87 -18.39 4.78
CA ARG A 6 11.02 -18.98 4.09
C ARG A 6 11.40 -20.28 4.80
N GLY A 7 10.97 -21.42 4.21
CA GLY A 7 10.99 -22.69 4.91
C GLY A 7 10.11 -22.66 6.15
N SER A 8 10.64 -23.00 7.30
CA SER A 8 9.95 -22.93 8.60
C SER A 8 9.98 -21.55 9.27
N LYS A 9 10.73 -20.57 8.72
CA LYS A 9 10.85 -19.24 9.30
C LYS A 9 9.66 -18.38 8.91
N ASP A 10 8.95 -17.82 9.89
CA ASP A 10 7.93 -16.79 9.69
C ASP A 10 8.59 -15.46 9.32
N LEU A 11 8.07 -14.80 8.27
CA LEU A 11 8.52 -13.52 7.76
C LEU A 11 7.50 -12.39 8.04
N THR A 12 6.42 -12.66 8.77
CA THR A 12 5.45 -11.63 9.17
C THR A 12 6.16 -10.54 9.99
N ASN A 13 5.99 -9.29 9.60
CA ASN A 13 6.68 -8.14 10.19
C ASN A 13 8.23 -8.25 10.17
N GLN A 14 8.78 -9.04 9.24
CA GLN A 14 10.23 -9.16 9.05
C GLN A 14 10.63 -8.55 7.70
N PRO A 15 11.24 -7.37 7.65
CA PRO A 15 11.74 -6.80 6.41
C PRO A 15 12.64 -7.80 5.69
N THR A 16 12.21 -8.29 4.55
CA THR A 16 12.86 -9.38 3.83
C THR A 16 13.33 -8.87 2.47
N LYS A 17 14.63 -8.89 2.25
CA LYS A 17 15.25 -8.49 0.99
C LYS A 17 14.98 -9.52 -0.09
N ILE A 18 14.56 -9.07 -1.25
CA ILE A 18 14.32 -9.86 -2.46
C ILE A 18 14.91 -9.15 -3.67
N SER A 19 15.21 -9.89 -4.74
CA SER A 19 15.81 -9.36 -5.98
C SER A 19 15.00 -9.71 -7.23
N SER A 20 13.88 -10.41 -7.12
CA SER A 20 13.04 -10.80 -8.25
C SER A 20 11.60 -11.07 -7.85
N LEU A 21 10.68 -11.00 -8.82
CA LEU A 21 9.29 -11.42 -8.62
C LEU A 21 9.19 -12.88 -8.18
N GLY A 22 10.03 -13.77 -8.75
CA GLY A 22 10.05 -15.18 -8.35
C GLY A 22 10.42 -15.38 -6.86
N GLN A 23 11.34 -14.57 -6.32
CA GLN A 23 11.62 -14.59 -4.87
C GLN A 23 10.46 -14.04 -4.05
N PHE A 24 9.78 -12.98 -4.55
CA PHE A 24 8.55 -12.50 -3.91
C PHE A 24 7.54 -13.62 -3.80
N GLU A 25 7.20 -14.29 -4.90
CA GLU A 25 6.21 -15.36 -4.93
C GLU A 25 6.65 -16.58 -4.09
N GLN A 26 7.92 -16.89 -4.09
CA GLN A 26 8.46 -17.97 -3.25
C GLN A 26 8.22 -17.74 -1.76
N PHE A 27 8.40 -16.49 -1.28
CA PHE A 27 8.35 -16.17 0.15
C PHE A 27 6.97 -15.65 0.58
N PHE A 28 6.27 -14.93 -0.29
CA PHE A 28 5.04 -14.21 0.02
C PHE A 28 3.81 -14.70 -0.74
N GLY A 29 3.98 -15.62 -1.68
CA GLY A 29 2.91 -16.22 -2.47
C GLY A 29 2.57 -15.45 -3.74
N GLY A 30 1.57 -15.95 -4.46
CA GLY A 30 1.11 -15.44 -5.76
C GLY A 30 0.14 -14.27 -5.64
N ALA A 31 -0.56 -14.03 -6.75
CA ALA A 31 -1.61 -13.00 -6.83
C ALA A 31 -2.81 -13.36 -5.94
N PRO A 32 -3.51 -12.36 -5.38
CA PRO A 32 -4.76 -12.60 -4.67
C PRO A 32 -5.84 -13.12 -5.63
N ASP A 33 -6.73 -13.98 -5.11
CA ASP A 33 -7.96 -14.37 -5.79
C ASP A 33 -9.01 -13.26 -5.66
N THR A 34 -8.86 -12.21 -6.46
CA THR A 34 -9.76 -11.05 -6.45
C THR A 34 -11.12 -11.43 -6.97
N LYS A 35 -12.18 -11.20 -6.18
CA LYS A 35 -13.56 -11.54 -6.49
C LYS A 35 -14.39 -10.31 -6.81
N PHE A 36 -15.41 -10.49 -7.62
CA PHE A 36 -16.29 -9.42 -8.07
C PHE A 36 -17.75 -9.80 -7.82
N ASN A 37 -18.56 -8.82 -7.41
CA ASN A 37 -20.00 -8.86 -7.46
C ASN A 37 -20.45 -8.26 -8.80
N ILE A 38 -21.43 -8.88 -9.44
CA ILE A 38 -22.02 -8.44 -10.70
C ILE A 38 -23.51 -8.24 -10.44
N GLU A 39 -23.99 -7.02 -10.58
CA GLU A 39 -25.38 -6.64 -10.39
C GLU A 39 -25.95 -6.06 -11.70
N ALA A 40 -27.20 -6.35 -12.03
CA ALA A 40 -27.87 -5.70 -13.15
C ALA A 40 -28.07 -4.21 -12.83
N SER A 41 -27.81 -3.33 -13.80
CA SER A 41 -27.95 -1.88 -13.64
C SER A 41 -28.41 -1.24 -14.94
N GLU A 42 -29.55 -0.57 -14.89
CA GLU A 42 -30.10 0.18 -16.03
C GLU A 42 -29.29 1.45 -16.34
N ASP A 43 -28.59 1.99 -15.33
CA ASP A 43 -27.77 3.20 -15.47
C ASP A 43 -26.38 2.93 -16.08
N SER A 44 -26.04 1.67 -16.32
CA SER A 44 -24.76 1.27 -16.90
C SER A 44 -24.89 1.02 -18.39
N ALA A 45 -23.98 1.56 -19.20
CA ALA A 45 -23.91 1.32 -20.64
C ALA A 45 -23.75 -0.18 -21.00
N THR A 46 -23.29 -1.03 -20.08
CA THR A 46 -23.14 -2.47 -20.24
C THR A 46 -24.32 -3.26 -19.68
N GLY A 47 -25.30 -2.61 -19.02
CA GLY A 47 -26.40 -3.26 -18.30
C GLY A 47 -26.01 -3.90 -16.97
N PHE A 48 -24.73 -3.75 -16.53
CA PHE A 48 -24.21 -4.34 -15.29
C PHE A 48 -23.32 -3.36 -14.54
N LYS A 49 -23.34 -3.46 -13.21
CA LYS A 49 -22.43 -2.80 -12.31
C LYS A 49 -21.50 -3.84 -11.68
N LEU A 50 -20.20 -3.57 -11.70
CA LEU A 50 -19.19 -4.40 -11.06
C LEU A 50 -18.71 -3.73 -9.79
N SER A 51 -18.58 -4.50 -8.71
CA SER A 51 -17.92 -4.09 -7.48
C SER A 51 -16.99 -5.19 -6.97
N PHE A 52 -15.96 -4.81 -6.22
CA PHE A 52 -15.10 -5.80 -5.58
C PHE A 52 -15.82 -6.44 -4.39
N VAL A 53 -15.60 -7.74 -4.20
CA VAL A 53 -15.96 -8.39 -2.94
C VAL A 53 -14.98 -7.86 -1.86
N GLU A 54 -15.51 -7.47 -0.71
CA GLU A 54 -14.72 -7.01 0.44
C GLU A 54 -13.65 -8.07 0.81
N ASP A 55 -12.50 -7.60 1.25
CA ASP A 55 -11.34 -8.41 1.66
C ASP A 55 -10.81 -9.41 0.59
N SER A 56 -11.15 -9.19 -0.70
CA SER A 56 -10.59 -9.97 -1.81
C SER A 56 -9.54 -9.21 -2.64
N ARG A 57 -9.39 -7.90 -2.42
CA ARG A 57 -8.51 -7.03 -3.20
C ARG A 57 -7.26 -6.67 -2.39
N TYR A 58 -6.09 -6.91 -2.99
CA TYR A 58 -4.78 -6.55 -2.44
C TYR A 58 -3.86 -6.11 -3.58
N LEU A 59 -3.10 -5.05 -3.38
CA LEU A 59 -2.34 -4.40 -4.45
C LEU A 59 -0.86 -4.76 -4.47
N LEU A 60 -0.29 -5.24 -3.36
CA LEU A 60 1.14 -5.46 -3.23
C LEU A 60 1.71 -6.38 -4.34
N HIS A 61 1.07 -7.52 -4.65
CA HIS A 61 1.58 -8.42 -5.70
C HIS A 61 1.61 -7.73 -7.07
N SER A 62 0.55 -6.99 -7.42
CA SER A 62 0.49 -6.25 -8.70
C SER A 62 1.54 -5.13 -8.76
N ALA A 63 1.77 -4.42 -7.65
CA ALA A 63 2.83 -3.42 -7.54
C ALA A 63 4.21 -4.06 -7.73
N MET A 64 4.47 -5.21 -7.12
CA MET A 64 5.73 -5.93 -7.28
C MET A 64 5.94 -6.45 -8.71
N ARG A 65 4.88 -6.94 -9.36
CA ARG A 65 4.92 -7.32 -10.77
C ARG A 65 5.28 -6.13 -11.66
N LEU A 66 4.62 -4.99 -11.43
CA LEU A 66 4.91 -3.76 -12.18
C LEU A 66 6.35 -3.29 -11.96
N PHE A 67 6.82 -3.29 -10.71
CA PHE A 67 8.18 -2.90 -10.34
C PHE A 67 9.23 -3.75 -11.08
N TYR A 68 9.13 -5.07 -11.03
CA TYR A 68 10.12 -5.94 -11.71
C TYR A 68 9.99 -5.94 -13.23
N THR A 69 8.78 -5.80 -13.77
CA THR A 69 8.58 -5.68 -15.23
C THR A 69 9.24 -4.40 -15.79
N ASN A 70 9.34 -3.36 -14.97
CA ASN A 70 10.01 -2.09 -15.33
C ASN A 70 11.48 -2.03 -14.90
N GLY A 71 12.13 -3.16 -14.65
CA GLY A 71 13.56 -3.23 -14.35
C GLY A 71 13.90 -2.97 -12.88
N GLY A 72 12.96 -3.18 -11.97
CA GLY A 72 13.18 -3.07 -10.52
C GLY A 72 14.30 -3.99 -10.03
N GLY A 73 15.11 -3.48 -9.12
CA GLY A 73 16.22 -4.18 -8.48
C GLY A 73 15.88 -4.74 -7.10
N ASP A 74 16.89 -4.78 -6.22
CA ASP A 74 16.71 -5.23 -4.85
C ASP A 74 15.70 -4.35 -4.10
N CYS A 75 14.78 -4.97 -3.37
CA CYS A 75 13.85 -4.28 -2.51
C CYS A 75 13.57 -5.07 -1.22
N TYR A 76 12.93 -4.41 -0.25
CA TYR A 76 12.49 -5.03 1.00
C TYR A 76 10.98 -5.15 1.02
N ILE A 77 10.49 -6.31 1.41
CA ILE A 77 9.06 -6.57 1.64
C ILE A 77 8.80 -6.70 3.13
N VAL A 78 7.76 -6.02 3.60
CA VAL A 78 7.18 -6.20 4.94
C VAL A 78 5.76 -6.68 4.78
N SER A 79 5.50 -7.94 5.08
CA SER A 79 4.16 -8.51 5.11
C SER A 79 3.58 -8.37 6.52
N VAL A 80 2.41 -7.77 6.64
CA VAL A 80 1.72 -7.55 7.93
C VAL A 80 0.51 -8.45 8.12
N GLY A 81 0.03 -9.14 7.03
CA GLY A 81 -1.16 -9.99 7.07
C GLY A 81 -1.27 -10.87 5.83
N LYS A 82 -2.32 -11.67 5.78
CA LYS A 82 -2.59 -12.64 4.70
C LYS A 82 -3.83 -12.25 3.90
N TYR A 83 -3.96 -12.83 2.71
CA TYR A 83 -5.17 -12.71 1.92
C TYR A 83 -6.37 -13.33 2.67
N GLY A 84 -7.51 -12.66 2.60
CA GLY A 84 -8.71 -12.98 3.35
C GLY A 84 -8.81 -12.22 4.69
N ASP A 85 -7.71 -11.64 5.18
CA ASP A 85 -7.75 -10.76 6.34
C ASP A 85 -8.12 -9.33 5.88
N LYS A 86 -8.91 -8.63 6.68
CA LYS A 86 -9.14 -7.19 6.46
C LYS A 86 -7.83 -6.42 6.59
N ILE A 87 -7.59 -5.49 5.65
CA ILE A 87 -6.44 -4.59 5.74
C ILE A 87 -6.65 -3.66 6.95
N ASP A 88 -5.66 -3.61 7.85
CA ASP A 88 -5.73 -2.86 9.10
C ASP A 88 -4.58 -1.83 9.18
N ALA A 89 -4.94 -0.56 9.31
CA ALA A 89 -3.99 0.54 9.47
C ALA A 89 -3.09 0.34 10.70
N GLY A 90 -3.62 -0.23 11.78
CA GLY A 90 -2.86 -0.53 13.00
C GLY A 90 -1.77 -1.58 12.77
N GLN A 91 -1.95 -2.51 11.82
CA GLN A 91 -0.90 -3.47 11.44
C GLN A 91 0.12 -2.85 10.47
N LEU A 92 -0.33 -1.97 9.56
CA LEU A 92 0.57 -1.28 8.62
C LEU A 92 1.54 -0.33 9.32
N ASN A 93 1.13 0.27 10.44
CA ASN A 93 1.96 1.15 11.26
C ASN A 93 1.80 0.82 12.76
N ASP A 94 2.25 -0.36 13.19
CA ASP A 94 2.16 -0.79 14.58
C ASP A 94 3.29 -0.17 15.42
N PRO A 95 2.96 0.71 16.38
CA PRO A 95 3.97 1.34 17.25
C PRO A 95 4.73 0.34 18.14
N LYS A 96 4.24 -0.88 18.28
CA LYS A 96 4.94 -1.96 18.98
C LYS A 96 6.03 -2.64 18.15
N GLY A 97 6.25 -2.19 16.92
CA GLY A 97 7.34 -2.65 16.07
C GLY A 97 6.88 -3.51 14.89
N GLY A 98 5.66 -3.30 14.38
CA GLY A 98 5.15 -3.90 13.14
C GLY A 98 5.08 -2.91 11.97
N GLY A 99 4.83 -3.43 10.77
CA GLY A 99 4.63 -2.63 9.56
C GLY A 99 5.81 -1.68 9.26
N ILE A 100 5.49 -0.41 9.00
CA ILE A 100 6.47 0.65 8.66
C ILE A 100 7.57 0.77 9.73
N VAL A 101 7.23 0.60 11.01
CA VAL A 101 8.17 0.77 12.13
C VAL A 101 9.31 -0.26 12.07
N THR A 102 9.09 -1.44 11.52
CA THR A 102 10.14 -2.47 11.36
C THR A 102 11.32 -1.98 10.53
N LEU A 103 11.08 -1.05 9.61
CA LEU A 103 12.08 -0.49 8.69
C LEU A 103 13.02 0.52 9.34
N GLU A 104 12.78 0.93 10.58
CA GLU A 104 13.69 1.83 11.33
C GLU A 104 15.08 1.20 11.55
N LYS A 105 15.17 -0.13 11.52
CA LYS A 105 16.42 -0.90 11.69
C LYS A 105 17.19 -1.12 10.38
N TYR A 106 16.65 -0.69 9.24
CA TYR A 106 17.21 -0.96 7.91
C TYR A 106 17.56 0.36 7.21
N LEU A 107 18.82 0.57 6.90
CA LEU A 107 19.32 1.81 6.28
C LEU A 107 19.33 1.78 4.75
N GLU A 108 19.26 0.60 4.13
CA GLU A 108 19.34 0.43 2.69
C GLU A 108 18.11 0.95 1.90
N PRO A 109 16.86 0.79 2.39
CA PRO A 109 15.71 1.28 1.63
C PRO A 109 15.75 2.80 1.45
N THR A 110 15.57 3.26 0.21
CA THR A 110 15.58 4.69 -0.15
C THR A 110 14.17 5.20 -0.51
N LEU A 111 13.25 4.31 -0.84
CA LEU A 111 11.84 4.61 -1.11
C LEU A 111 10.95 3.78 -0.21
N LEU A 112 9.88 4.41 0.29
CA LEU A 112 8.83 3.77 1.08
C LEU A 112 7.51 3.84 0.32
N VAL A 113 6.87 2.69 0.10
CA VAL A 113 5.60 2.55 -0.61
C VAL A 113 4.68 1.62 0.17
N VAL A 114 3.42 1.98 0.33
CA VAL A 114 2.37 1.14 0.96
C VAL A 114 1.19 1.05 0.00
N PRO A 115 1.22 0.14 -0.99
CA PRO A 115 0.21 0.10 -2.06
C PRO A 115 -1.21 -0.12 -1.55
N ASP A 116 -1.38 -0.91 -0.50
CA ASP A 116 -2.69 -1.26 0.06
C ASP A 116 -3.32 -0.13 0.91
N ALA A 117 -2.60 0.98 1.15
CA ALA A 117 -3.14 2.10 1.93
C ALA A 117 -4.42 2.70 1.32
N VAL A 118 -4.54 2.74 0.00
CA VAL A 118 -5.72 3.27 -0.70
C VAL A 118 -6.95 2.35 -0.63
N LEU A 119 -6.81 1.16 -0.06
CA LEU A 119 -7.92 0.21 0.19
C LEU A 119 -8.51 0.36 1.60
N LEU A 120 -7.91 1.18 2.43
CA LEU A 120 -8.41 1.54 3.77
C LEU A 120 -9.58 2.53 3.67
N THR A 121 -10.12 2.92 4.83
CA THR A 121 -10.97 4.12 4.89
C THR A 121 -10.15 5.36 4.55
N GLU A 122 -10.80 6.44 4.13
CA GLU A 122 -10.12 7.72 3.80
C GLU A 122 -9.24 8.21 4.96
N ALA A 123 -9.79 8.21 6.18
CA ALA A 123 -9.06 8.65 7.37
C ALA A 123 -7.84 7.76 7.69
N ASP A 124 -7.98 6.45 7.57
CA ASP A 124 -6.90 5.50 7.80
C ASP A 124 -5.82 5.61 6.72
N CYS A 125 -6.23 5.79 5.44
CA CYS A 125 -5.30 6.03 4.34
C CYS A 125 -4.43 7.26 4.61
N PHE A 126 -5.04 8.40 4.96
CA PHE A 126 -4.32 9.62 5.28
C PHE A 126 -3.41 9.45 6.51
N SER A 127 -3.88 8.72 7.53
CA SER A 127 -3.07 8.40 8.71
C SER A 127 -1.81 7.62 8.36
N ILE A 128 -1.92 6.59 7.50
CA ILE A 128 -0.77 5.81 7.04
C ILE A 128 0.18 6.67 6.21
N GLN A 129 -0.33 7.53 5.32
CA GLN A 129 0.49 8.40 4.50
C GLN A 129 1.23 9.47 5.32
N ALA A 130 0.57 10.04 6.31
CA ALA A 130 1.23 10.93 7.28
C ALA A 130 2.33 10.20 8.09
N ALA A 131 2.08 8.94 8.49
CA ALA A 131 3.09 8.10 9.14
C ALA A 131 4.27 7.78 8.23
N MET A 132 4.04 7.56 6.91
CA MET A 132 5.12 7.39 5.92
C MET A 132 6.00 8.64 5.83
N LEU A 133 5.39 9.82 5.76
CA LEU A 133 6.12 11.10 5.75
C LEU A 133 6.90 11.32 7.05
N GLN A 134 6.29 11.04 8.20
CA GLN A 134 6.96 11.12 9.50
C GLN A 134 8.14 10.14 9.60
N HIS A 135 7.96 8.90 9.13
CA HIS A 135 9.04 7.90 9.08
C HIS A 135 10.20 8.39 8.22
N CYS A 136 9.93 8.92 7.02
CA CYS A 136 10.95 9.43 6.12
C CYS A 136 11.62 10.71 6.63
N GLY A 137 10.84 11.69 7.10
CA GLY A 137 11.32 13.03 7.41
C GLY A 137 11.80 13.23 8.85
N TYR A 138 11.28 12.49 9.81
CA TYR A 138 11.67 12.61 11.21
C TYR A 138 12.58 11.48 11.68
N LYS A 139 12.17 10.22 11.41
CA LYS A 139 12.86 9.04 11.93
C LYS A 139 14.14 8.73 11.16
N MET A 140 14.05 8.61 9.84
CA MET A 140 15.11 8.03 9.02
C MET A 140 15.98 9.06 8.30
N LYS A 141 15.37 10.07 7.65
CA LYS A 141 16.05 11.13 6.89
C LYS A 141 17.00 10.63 5.77
N ASN A 142 16.79 9.41 5.30
CA ASN A 142 17.57 8.76 4.24
C ASN A 142 16.69 8.11 3.16
N ARG A 143 15.38 8.34 3.21
CA ARG A 143 14.39 7.74 2.30
C ARG A 143 13.24 8.69 2.04
N PHE A 144 12.47 8.37 1.02
CA PHE A 144 11.41 9.20 0.47
C PHE A 144 10.10 8.40 0.35
N ALA A 145 8.98 8.98 0.73
CA ALA A 145 7.68 8.35 0.66
C ALA A 145 7.02 8.57 -0.72
N ILE A 146 6.51 7.51 -1.32
CA ILE A 146 5.64 7.59 -2.49
C ILE A 146 4.21 7.36 -2.03
N LEU A 147 3.36 8.35 -2.25
CA LEU A 147 1.98 8.39 -1.79
C LEU A 147 1.03 8.31 -2.98
N ASP A 148 -0.11 7.65 -2.78
CA ASP A 148 -1.19 7.59 -3.76
C ASP A 148 -2.37 8.45 -3.28
N VAL A 149 -3.00 9.19 -4.18
CA VAL A 149 -4.20 9.94 -3.86
C VAL A 149 -5.37 8.98 -3.64
N PHE A 150 -5.98 9.02 -2.45
CA PHE A 150 -7.18 8.24 -2.16
C PHE A 150 -8.30 8.57 -3.15
N ASN A 151 -8.94 7.55 -3.71
CA ASN A 151 -9.94 7.72 -4.78
C ASN A 151 -9.46 8.52 -6.01
N GLY A 152 -8.15 8.50 -6.31
CA GLY A 152 -7.54 9.26 -7.40
C GLY A 152 -8.08 8.98 -8.81
N THR A 153 -9.01 8.03 -8.98
CA THR A 153 -9.73 7.77 -10.24
C THR A 153 -10.98 8.64 -10.41
N VAL A 154 -11.40 9.37 -9.37
CA VAL A 154 -12.55 10.28 -9.42
C VAL A 154 -12.12 11.59 -10.05
N GLU A 155 -12.94 12.13 -10.95
CA GLU A 155 -12.69 13.44 -11.57
C GLU A 155 -12.65 14.56 -10.53
N ARG A 156 -11.81 15.56 -10.78
CA ARG A 156 -11.69 16.72 -9.94
C ARG A 156 -12.93 17.63 -10.03
N THR A 157 -13.40 18.08 -8.90
CA THR A 157 -14.52 19.02 -8.79
C THR A 157 -14.07 20.47 -8.58
N PHE A 158 -12.83 20.69 -8.12
CA PHE A 158 -12.22 22.00 -7.82
C PHE A 158 -12.94 22.80 -6.71
N ASP A 159 -13.75 22.14 -5.90
CA ASP A 159 -14.43 22.69 -4.72
C ASP A 159 -13.82 22.14 -3.41
N GLU A 160 -14.49 22.36 -2.28
CA GLU A 160 -14.04 21.87 -0.97
C GLU A 160 -14.04 20.33 -0.88
N GLU A 161 -14.93 19.68 -1.64
CA GLU A 161 -15.03 18.21 -1.69
C GLU A 161 -14.07 17.55 -2.68
N ASP A 162 -13.27 18.35 -3.41
CA ASP A 162 -12.28 17.85 -4.37
C ASP A 162 -11.28 16.91 -3.71
N ILE A 163 -11.05 15.76 -4.35
CA ILE A 163 -10.19 14.69 -3.81
C ILE A 163 -8.76 15.13 -3.53
N ILE A 164 -8.23 16.09 -4.31
CA ILE A 164 -6.89 16.63 -4.08
C ILE A 164 -6.87 17.56 -2.86
N ASN A 165 -7.94 18.34 -2.64
CA ASN A 165 -8.07 19.17 -1.46
C ASN A 165 -8.18 18.30 -0.20
N LYS A 166 -9.05 17.28 -0.21
CA LYS A 166 -9.17 16.30 0.87
C LYS A 166 -7.84 15.58 1.16
N PHE A 167 -7.13 15.16 0.11
CA PHE A 167 -5.81 14.55 0.25
C PHE A 167 -4.81 15.48 0.95
N ARG A 168 -4.71 16.74 0.52
CA ARG A 168 -3.81 17.74 1.11
C ARG A 168 -4.13 18.01 2.58
N GLU A 169 -5.41 18.16 2.89
CA GLU A 169 -5.87 18.39 4.27
C GLU A 169 -5.64 17.16 5.15
N GLY A 170 -5.99 15.98 4.66
CA GLY A 170 -5.90 14.73 5.41
C GLY A 170 -4.48 14.28 5.69
N VAL A 171 -3.56 14.43 4.74
CA VAL A 171 -2.13 14.11 4.93
C VAL A 171 -1.43 15.20 5.77
N GLY A 172 -1.96 16.42 5.77
CA GLY A 172 -1.44 17.55 6.54
C GLY A 172 -0.21 18.19 5.91
N SER A 173 0.50 19.02 6.70
CA SER A 173 1.61 19.85 6.22
C SER A 173 3.00 19.42 6.71
N ASN A 174 3.10 18.35 7.51
CA ASN A 174 4.36 17.93 8.11
C ASN A 174 5.19 17.07 7.16
N PHE A 175 6.48 17.38 7.07
CA PHE A 175 7.46 16.56 6.32
C PHE A 175 7.17 16.39 4.81
N LEU A 176 6.43 17.29 4.18
CA LEU A 176 6.05 17.21 2.76
C LEU A 176 7.26 17.11 1.81
N GLN A 177 8.40 17.69 2.18
CA GLN A 177 9.64 17.58 1.42
C GLN A 177 10.22 16.16 1.37
N TRP A 178 9.65 15.22 2.12
CA TRP A 178 10.08 13.82 2.18
C TRP A 178 9.14 12.85 1.48
N GLY A 179 8.22 13.36 0.68
CA GLY A 179 7.32 12.52 -0.11
C GLY A 179 6.86 13.20 -1.39
N ALA A 180 6.34 12.39 -2.29
CA ALA A 180 5.63 12.83 -3.48
C ALA A 180 4.33 12.02 -3.62
N SER A 181 3.30 12.66 -4.15
CA SER A 181 2.04 12.00 -4.51
C SER A 181 1.83 12.06 -6.01
N TYR A 182 1.22 11.01 -6.55
CA TYR A 182 0.85 10.90 -7.94
C TYR A 182 -0.67 10.75 -8.05
N TYR A 183 -1.22 11.40 -9.10
CA TYR A 183 -2.65 11.45 -9.41
C TYR A 183 -2.88 11.07 -10.85
#